data_0eb781ab22902ccb4dbb6322dd512edf
#
_entry.id   0eb781ab22902ccb4dbb6322dd512edf
#
_cell.length_a   1.000
_cell.length_b   1.000
_cell.length_c   1.000
_cell.angle_alpha   90.00
_cell.angle_beta   90.00
_cell.angle_gamma   90.00
#
_symmetry.space_group_name_H-M   'P 1'
#
loop_
_entity.id
_entity.type
_entity.pdbx_description
1 polymer ?
#
loop_
_entity_poly.entity_id
_entity_poly.type
_entity_poly.pdbx_seq_one_letter_code
_entity_poly.pdbx_strand_id
1 'polypeptide(L)'
;MNFFDKLITSIDKSQSLLYLELDPNPESLPKESAHQNLPQKSLFANPPEKDNQELIKDWWQWLNFLITETERYVCAYKLSLGYYQSFGIPGLELLQQIIKTIPAEIPIILDSKHGDLNTSTVFAKTIFADWQVDACTISPYTGLDLVAPFLLYPGKTVFLLCATANPSAAILQEYPNQEQPLYLKLVAESQSWATPEQLGLEVGIMPDMLAKIRQAAPERLILIQGDIAEENDITNQEDLTQLLAAGLNINGEGLLLPIPPKLLGTKEAKSAIKTLINTMISFVHMPSSLAPLT
;
A
#
# COMPACT_ATOMS: atom_id res chain seq x y z
N MET A 1 -11.40 17.22 3.74
CA MET A 1 -9.92 17.19 3.67
C MET A 1 -9.58 16.33 2.46
N ASN A 2 -8.64 16.75 1.61
CA ASN A 2 -8.17 15.92 0.51
C ASN A 2 -7.25 14.80 1.04
N PHE A 3 -6.95 13.79 0.21
CA PHE A 3 -6.10 12.65 0.60
C PHE A 3 -4.73 13.11 1.09
N PHE A 4 -4.11 14.04 0.36
CA PHE A 4 -2.74 14.48 0.65
C PHE A 4 -2.66 15.19 2.01
N ASP A 5 -3.56 16.15 2.28
CA ASP A 5 -3.62 16.84 3.58
C ASP A 5 -3.92 15.85 4.72
N LYS A 6 -4.81 14.87 4.47
CA LYS A 6 -5.14 13.83 5.43
C LYS A 6 -3.93 12.94 5.73
N LEU A 7 -3.17 12.58 4.69
CA LEU A 7 -1.95 11.78 4.81
C LEU A 7 -0.86 12.53 5.59
N ILE A 8 -0.58 13.79 5.27
CA ILE A 8 0.40 14.61 6.01
C ILE A 8 0.00 14.71 7.48
N THR A 9 -1.27 15.02 7.76
CA THR A 9 -1.76 15.10 9.14
C THR A 9 -1.60 13.76 9.88
N SER A 10 -1.83 12.65 9.21
CA SER A 10 -1.68 11.30 9.77
C SER A 10 -0.20 10.95 10.01
N ILE A 11 0.69 11.33 9.10
CA ILE A 11 2.15 11.19 9.26
C ILE A 11 2.64 12.01 10.45
N ASP A 12 2.24 13.26 10.56
CA ASP A 12 2.61 14.14 11.67
C ASP A 12 2.15 13.59 13.03
N LYS A 13 0.96 13.02 13.08
CA LYS A 13 0.37 12.44 14.30
C LYS A 13 1.03 11.11 14.69
N SER A 14 1.27 10.23 13.73
CA SER A 14 1.87 8.91 13.96
C SER A 14 3.40 8.94 13.98
N GLN A 15 4.02 9.98 13.43
CA GLN A 15 5.46 10.09 13.16
C GLN A 15 5.97 8.89 12.34
N SER A 16 5.19 8.44 11.37
CA SER A 16 5.40 7.18 10.66
C SER A 16 5.05 7.30 9.18
N LEU A 17 5.84 6.66 8.35
CA LEU A 17 5.58 6.44 6.92
C LEU A 17 4.96 5.06 6.65
N LEU A 18 4.63 4.32 7.72
CA LEU A 18 4.10 2.97 7.62
C LEU A 18 2.61 2.98 7.31
N TYR A 19 2.21 2.15 6.36
CA TYR A 19 0.82 1.77 6.18
C TYR A 19 0.62 0.30 6.54
N LEU A 20 -0.62 -0.08 6.89
CA LEU A 20 -0.97 -1.47 7.17
C LEU A 20 -1.98 -1.98 6.16
N GLU A 21 -1.74 -3.18 5.64
CA GLU A 21 -2.70 -3.92 4.84
C GLU A 21 -3.73 -4.60 5.74
N LEU A 22 -5.01 -4.28 5.53
CA LEU A 22 -6.14 -4.87 6.25
C LEU A 22 -6.86 -5.87 5.34
N ASP A 23 -6.23 -7.00 5.12
CA ASP A 23 -6.71 -8.01 4.19
C ASP A 23 -7.16 -9.28 4.92
N PRO A 24 -8.31 -9.86 4.56
CA PRO A 24 -8.71 -11.18 5.06
C PRO A 24 -7.91 -12.29 4.35
N ASN A 25 -6.58 -12.23 4.51
CA ASN A 25 -5.61 -13.16 3.92
C ASN A 25 -5.12 -14.17 4.96
N PRO A 26 -5.46 -15.47 4.84
CA PRO A 26 -5.01 -16.50 5.78
C PRO A 26 -3.49 -16.66 5.87
N GLU A 27 -2.74 -16.30 4.81
CA GLU A 27 -1.28 -16.40 4.78
C GLU A 27 -0.60 -15.30 5.61
N SER A 28 -1.29 -14.18 5.83
CA SER A 28 -0.82 -13.09 6.68
C SER A 28 -1.07 -13.32 8.18
N LEU A 29 -1.76 -14.42 8.55
CA LEU A 29 -2.03 -14.73 9.94
C LEU A 29 -0.77 -15.22 10.65
N PRO A 30 -0.53 -14.78 11.90
CA PRO A 30 0.61 -15.25 12.67
C PRO A 30 0.50 -16.77 12.95
N LYS A 31 1.60 -17.49 12.75
CA LYS A 31 1.66 -18.96 12.99
C LYS A 31 1.42 -19.32 14.46
N GLU A 32 1.76 -18.43 15.36
CA GLU A 32 1.55 -18.52 16.81
C GLU A 32 0.79 -17.30 17.30
N SER A 33 -0.53 -17.32 17.24
CA SER A 33 -1.34 -16.21 17.71
C SER A 33 -1.91 -16.51 19.10
N ALA A 34 -1.92 -15.46 19.94
CA ALA A 34 -2.62 -15.49 21.22
C ALA A 34 -4.16 -15.45 21.04
N HIS A 35 -4.65 -15.22 19.82
CA HIS A 35 -6.08 -15.22 19.51
C HIS A 35 -6.55 -16.63 19.13
N GLN A 36 -7.38 -17.22 20.00
CA GLN A 36 -7.87 -18.60 19.88
C GLN A 36 -8.86 -18.86 18.73
N ASN A 37 -9.30 -17.82 18.02
CA ASN A 37 -10.37 -17.89 17.00
C ASN A 37 -9.92 -17.37 15.62
N LEU A 38 -8.67 -17.56 15.23
CA LEU A 38 -8.24 -17.16 13.89
C LEU A 38 -8.79 -18.12 12.82
N PRO A 39 -9.17 -17.60 11.65
CA PRO A 39 -9.54 -18.43 10.51
C PRO A 39 -8.31 -19.24 10.05
N GLN A 40 -8.24 -20.53 10.36
CA GLN A 40 -7.07 -21.38 10.09
C GLN A 40 -7.06 -22.04 8.71
N LYS A 41 -7.74 -21.50 7.68
CA LYS A 41 -7.86 -22.19 6.39
C LYS A 41 -7.22 -21.43 5.26
N SER A 42 -6.39 -22.16 4.48
CA SER A 42 -5.91 -21.75 3.16
C SER A 42 -7.08 -21.39 2.25
N LEU A 43 -6.96 -20.30 1.48
CA LEU A 43 -7.90 -19.90 0.42
C LEU A 43 -8.15 -21.00 -0.61
N PHE A 44 -7.24 -21.97 -0.72
CA PHE A 44 -7.26 -23.07 -1.70
C PHE A 44 -7.70 -24.42 -1.10
N ALA A 45 -8.02 -24.49 0.20
CA ALA A 45 -8.57 -25.70 0.79
C ALA A 45 -10.03 -25.89 0.33
N ASN A 46 -10.44 -27.17 0.15
CA ASN A 46 -11.83 -27.56 -0.16
C ASN A 46 -12.85 -26.85 0.72
N PRO A 47 -14.13 -26.72 0.27
CA PRO A 47 -15.11 -25.80 0.86
C PRO A 47 -15.08 -25.84 2.39
N PRO A 48 -15.16 -24.69 3.05
CA PRO A 48 -14.95 -24.59 4.48
C PRO A 48 -16.00 -25.43 5.22
N GLU A 49 -15.57 -26.20 6.24
CA GLU A 49 -16.48 -26.85 7.18
C GLU A 49 -17.26 -25.84 8.04
N LYS A 50 -16.79 -24.58 8.10
CA LYS A 50 -17.47 -23.46 8.76
C LYS A 50 -18.42 -22.76 7.79
N ASP A 51 -19.56 -22.31 8.31
CA ASP A 51 -20.46 -21.39 7.61
C ASP A 51 -19.68 -20.11 7.23
N ASN A 52 -19.86 -19.63 6.01
CA ASN A 52 -19.22 -18.39 5.53
C ASN A 52 -19.50 -17.20 6.47
N GLN A 53 -20.64 -17.17 7.15
CA GLN A 53 -20.98 -16.10 8.11
C GLN A 53 -20.07 -16.12 9.36
N GLU A 54 -19.75 -17.29 9.88
CA GLU A 54 -18.84 -17.42 11.03
C GLU A 54 -17.43 -17.00 10.64
N LEU A 55 -16.98 -17.38 9.45
CA LEU A 55 -15.67 -16.99 8.93
C LEU A 55 -15.54 -15.47 8.73
N ILE A 56 -16.56 -14.83 8.18
CA ILE A 56 -16.60 -13.36 8.01
C ILE A 56 -16.57 -12.65 9.36
N LYS A 57 -17.27 -13.19 10.36
CA LYS A 57 -17.25 -12.64 11.72
C LYS A 57 -15.85 -12.73 12.35
N ASP A 58 -15.14 -13.86 12.15
CA ASP A 58 -13.78 -14.03 12.65
C ASP A 58 -12.83 -13.02 11.97
N TRP A 59 -12.95 -12.83 10.64
CA TRP A 59 -12.18 -11.83 9.92
C TRP A 59 -12.47 -10.42 10.40
N TRP A 60 -13.74 -10.07 10.62
CA TRP A 60 -14.07 -8.76 11.16
C TRP A 60 -13.43 -8.51 12.52
N GLN A 61 -13.46 -9.50 13.43
CA GLN A 61 -12.84 -9.38 14.74
C GLN A 61 -11.33 -9.17 14.65
N TRP A 62 -10.67 -9.94 13.77
CA TRP A 62 -9.23 -9.82 13.55
C TRP A 62 -8.84 -8.46 12.96
N LEU A 63 -9.49 -8.02 11.89
CA LEU A 63 -9.20 -6.75 11.25
C LEU A 63 -9.50 -5.55 12.18
N ASN A 64 -10.58 -5.61 12.92
CA ASN A 64 -10.90 -4.59 13.94
C ASN A 64 -9.85 -4.54 15.07
N PHE A 65 -9.37 -5.70 15.50
CA PHE A 65 -8.25 -5.79 16.44
C PHE A 65 -6.99 -5.13 15.87
N LEU A 66 -6.63 -5.42 14.61
CA LEU A 66 -5.48 -4.79 13.96
C LEU A 66 -5.62 -3.27 13.90
N ILE A 67 -6.78 -2.74 13.55
CA ILE A 67 -7.04 -1.30 13.54
C ILE A 67 -6.76 -0.70 14.93
N THR A 68 -7.36 -1.27 15.98
CA THR A 68 -7.22 -0.79 17.37
C THR A 68 -5.77 -0.79 17.85
N GLU A 69 -5.01 -1.83 17.47
CA GLU A 69 -3.62 -1.99 17.89
C GLU A 69 -2.63 -1.10 17.13
N THR A 70 -3.00 -0.67 15.90
CA THR A 70 -2.06 0.00 14.99
C THR A 70 -2.40 1.45 14.64
N GLU A 71 -3.61 1.94 14.93
CA GLU A 71 -4.07 3.29 14.55
C GLU A 71 -3.13 4.44 14.96
N ARG A 72 -2.29 4.23 15.97
CA ARG A 72 -1.31 5.22 16.47
C ARG A 72 0.04 5.15 15.77
N TYR A 73 0.26 4.13 14.95
CA TYR A 73 1.56 3.81 14.37
C TYR A 73 1.57 3.86 12.84
N VAL A 74 0.39 3.96 12.22
CA VAL A 74 0.25 3.97 10.77
C VAL A 74 -0.16 5.33 10.26
N CYS A 75 0.32 5.68 9.07
CA CYS A 75 -0.13 6.87 8.35
C CYS A 75 -1.31 6.59 7.41
N ALA A 76 -1.55 5.34 7.04
CA ALA A 76 -2.65 4.93 6.17
C ALA A 76 -3.03 3.46 6.39
N TYR A 77 -4.22 3.07 5.93
CA TYR A 77 -4.60 1.68 5.75
C TYR A 77 -4.80 1.38 4.26
N LYS A 78 -4.37 0.20 3.84
CA LYS A 78 -4.55 -0.31 2.48
C LYS A 78 -5.43 -1.56 2.53
N LEU A 79 -6.40 -1.69 1.61
CA LEU A 79 -7.32 -2.81 1.55
C LEU A 79 -7.30 -3.40 0.15
N SER A 80 -6.94 -4.67 0.01
CA SER A 80 -6.83 -5.35 -1.28
C SER A 80 -8.17 -5.96 -1.68
N LEU A 81 -8.85 -5.33 -2.64
CA LEU A 81 -10.20 -5.68 -3.06
C LEU A 81 -10.37 -7.18 -3.39
N GLY A 82 -9.35 -7.80 -4.00
CA GLY A 82 -9.37 -9.21 -4.40
C GLY A 82 -9.60 -10.18 -3.24
N TYR A 83 -9.01 -9.92 -2.07
CA TYR A 83 -9.24 -10.77 -0.90
C TYR A 83 -10.68 -10.71 -0.42
N TYR A 84 -11.28 -9.53 -0.37
CA TYR A 84 -12.68 -9.37 0.02
C TYR A 84 -13.62 -9.99 -1.01
N GLN A 85 -13.35 -9.83 -2.30
CA GLN A 85 -14.13 -10.45 -3.38
C GLN A 85 -14.12 -11.98 -3.32
N SER A 86 -13.07 -12.60 -2.79
CA SER A 86 -12.98 -14.06 -2.67
C SER A 86 -14.07 -14.67 -1.80
N PHE A 87 -14.66 -13.87 -0.90
CA PHE A 87 -15.78 -14.28 -0.04
C PHE A 87 -17.17 -13.92 -0.62
N GLY A 88 -17.24 -13.41 -1.85
CA GLY A 88 -18.48 -12.99 -2.51
C GLY A 88 -19.14 -11.78 -1.84
N ILE A 89 -20.47 -11.76 -1.79
CA ILE A 89 -21.24 -10.64 -1.22
C ILE A 89 -20.87 -10.37 0.25
N PRO A 90 -20.79 -11.38 1.15
CA PRO A 90 -20.38 -11.18 2.54
C PRO A 90 -19.00 -10.53 2.68
N GLY A 91 -18.07 -10.84 1.77
CA GLY A 91 -16.75 -10.21 1.76
C GLY A 91 -16.80 -8.73 1.37
N LEU A 92 -17.62 -8.35 0.41
CA LEU A 92 -17.83 -6.94 0.06
C LEU A 92 -18.55 -6.14 1.17
N GLU A 93 -19.46 -6.78 1.89
CA GLU A 93 -20.07 -6.20 3.09
C GLU A 93 -19.04 -6.00 4.20
N LEU A 94 -18.14 -6.98 4.41
CA LEU A 94 -17.02 -6.87 5.34
C LEU A 94 -16.10 -5.69 4.96
N LEU A 95 -15.74 -5.55 3.66
CA LEU A 95 -14.93 -4.42 3.19
C LEU A 95 -15.55 -3.07 3.57
N GLN A 96 -16.85 -2.90 3.30
CA GLN A 96 -17.55 -1.66 3.63
C GLN A 96 -17.65 -1.43 5.15
N GLN A 97 -17.75 -2.48 5.93
CA GLN A 97 -17.76 -2.40 7.38
C GLN A 97 -16.36 -1.98 7.91
N ILE A 98 -15.28 -2.54 7.37
CA ILE A 98 -13.92 -2.17 7.74
C ILE A 98 -13.63 -0.71 7.37
N ILE A 99 -14.00 -0.27 6.16
CA ILE A 99 -13.88 1.14 5.74
C ILE A 99 -14.53 2.09 6.77
N LYS A 100 -15.70 1.74 7.29
CA LYS A 100 -16.40 2.55 8.30
C LYS A 100 -15.80 2.47 9.70
N THR A 101 -15.04 1.43 9.99
CA THR A 101 -14.40 1.21 11.30
C THR A 101 -13.09 1.98 11.42
N ILE A 102 -12.40 2.21 10.31
CA ILE A 102 -11.15 2.98 10.28
C ILE A 102 -11.41 4.41 10.75
N PRO A 103 -10.59 4.96 11.69
CA PRO A 103 -10.71 6.35 12.11
C PRO A 103 -10.70 7.34 10.94
N ALA A 104 -11.63 8.29 10.95
CA ALA A 104 -11.84 9.20 9.81
C ALA A 104 -10.62 10.03 9.42
N GLU A 105 -9.70 10.23 10.35
CA GLU A 105 -8.45 10.97 10.13
C GLU A 105 -7.34 10.13 9.45
N ILE A 106 -7.47 8.80 9.37
CA ILE A 106 -6.46 7.94 8.75
C ILE A 106 -6.87 7.65 7.29
N PRO A 107 -6.03 7.94 6.29
CA PRO A 107 -6.34 7.68 4.88
C PRO A 107 -6.57 6.20 4.57
N ILE A 108 -7.48 5.94 3.64
CA ILE A 108 -7.80 4.61 3.13
C ILE A 108 -7.39 4.51 1.67
N ILE A 109 -6.53 3.55 1.35
CA ILE A 109 -6.09 3.22 -0.01
C ILE A 109 -6.74 1.91 -0.42
N LEU A 110 -7.57 1.91 -1.48
CA LEU A 110 -8.13 0.68 -2.04
C LEU A 110 -7.16 0.10 -3.07
N ASP A 111 -6.60 -1.06 -2.79
CA ASP A 111 -5.77 -1.80 -3.74
C ASP A 111 -6.67 -2.59 -4.69
N SER A 112 -6.94 -2.01 -5.83
CA SER A 112 -7.80 -2.61 -6.85
C SER A 112 -7.06 -2.99 -8.12
N LYS A 113 -5.93 -2.32 -8.40
CA LYS A 113 -5.18 -2.42 -9.66
C LYS A 113 -6.12 -2.47 -10.87
N HIS A 114 -7.19 -1.63 -10.80
CA HIS A 114 -8.23 -1.61 -11.83
C HIS A 114 -7.61 -1.39 -13.22
N GLY A 115 -8.00 -2.21 -14.19
CA GLY A 115 -7.43 -2.21 -15.53
C GLY A 115 -8.45 -2.29 -16.66
N ASP A 116 -9.77 -2.29 -16.35
CA ASP A 116 -10.84 -2.34 -17.35
C ASP A 116 -11.31 -0.93 -17.72
N LEU A 117 -10.98 -0.54 -18.96
CA LEU A 117 -11.34 0.75 -19.52
C LEU A 117 -12.87 1.00 -19.54
N ASN A 118 -13.67 -0.02 -19.84
CA ASN A 118 -15.11 0.14 -20.01
C ASN A 118 -15.85 0.42 -18.72
N THR A 119 -15.32 -0.04 -17.60
CA THR A 119 -15.93 0.12 -16.26
C THR A 119 -15.27 1.18 -15.41
N SER A 120 -14.22 1.85 -15.87
CA SER A 120 -13.43 2.81 -15.09
C SER A 120 -14.28 3.93 -14.48
N THR A 121 -15.22 4.51 -15.24
CA THR A 121 -16.12 5.58 -14.76
C THR A 121 -17.04 5.12 -13.63
N VAL A 122 -17.67 3.96 -13.78
CA VAL A 122 -18.58 3.43 -12.74
C VAL A 122 -17.81 2.94 -11.53
N PHE A 123 -16.62 2.37 -11.74
CA PHE A 123 -15.78 1.92 -10.66
C PHE A 123 -15.23 3.10 -9.84
N ALA A 124 -14.75 4.17 -10.50
CA ALA A 124 -14.32 5.40 -9.83
C ALA A 124 -15.44 6.00 -8.95
N LYS A 125 -16.69 6.05 -9.49
CA LYS A 125 -17.85 6.48 -8.71
C LYS A 125 -18.07 5.59 -7.48
N THR A 126 -18.08 4.29 -7.67
CA THR A 126 -18.32 3.33 -6.58
C THR A 126 -17.33 3.51 -5.44
N ILE A 127 -16.02 3.57 -5.74
CA ILE A 127 -15.00 3.63 -4.70
C ILE A 127 -14.89 5.00 -4.03
N PHE A 128 -14.99 6.09 -4.80
CA PHE A 128 -14.78 7.45 -4.28
C PHE A 128 -16.06 8.11 -3.75
N ALA A 129 -17.20 7.91 -4.43
CA ALA A 129 -18.46 8.52 -4.01
C ALA A 129 -19.27 7.63 -3.05
N ASP A 130 -19.39 6.33 -3.35
CA ASP A 130 -20.25 5.45 -2.58
C ASP A 130 -19.51 4.83 -1.38
N TRP A 131 -18.27 4.32 -1.55
CA TRP A 131 -17.46 3.75 -0.47
C TRP A 131 -16.58 4.77 0.26
N GLN A 132 -16.35 5.94 -0.36
CA GLN A 132 -15.61 7.07 0.22
C GLN A 132 -14.15 6.77 0.58
N VAL A 133 -13.49 5.84 -0.13
CA VAL A 133 -12.04 5.66 0.01
C VAL A 133 -11.29 6.92 -0.42
N ASP A 134 -10.08 7.12 0.08
CA ASP A 134 -9.31 8.34 -0.16
C ASP A 134 -8.38 8.21 -1.37
N ALA A 135 -7.90 6.99 -1.65
CA ALA A 135 -7.05 6.70 -2.79
C ALA A 135 -7.29 5.29 -3.34
N CYS A 136 -6.80 5.01 -4.55
CA CYS A 136 -6.84 3.66 -5.13
C CYS A 136 -5.60 3.38 -5.98
N THR A 137 -5.33 2.08 -6.24
CA THR A 137 -4.30 1.64 -7.18
C THR A 137 -4.93 1.27 -8.53
N ILE A 138 -4.25 1.62 -9.63
CA ILE A 138 -4.74 1.42 -11.00
C ILE A 138 -3.62 0.87 -11.88
N SER A 139 -3.97 -0.04 -12.80
CA SER A 139 -3.09 -0.47 -13.86
C SER A 139 -3.05 0.57 -14.98
N PRO A 140 -1.90 1.16 -15.32
CA PRO A 140 -1.80 2.18 -16.35
C PRO A 140 -1.69 1.62 -17.78
N TYR A 141 -1.77 0.31 -17.96
CA TYR A 141 -1.45 -0.34 -19.22
C TYR A 141 -2.29 0.14 -20.41
N THR A 142 -3.53 0.58 -20.18
CA THR A 142 -4.40 1.15 -21.20
C THR A 142 -4.34 2.68 -21.30
N GLY A 143 -3.37 3.31 -20.63
CA GLY A 143 -3.10 4.75 -20.74
C GLY A 143 -4.03 5.65 -19.96
N LEU A 144 -3.98 6.94 -20.29
CA LEU A 144 -4.73 8.00 -19.60
C LEU A 144 -6.25 7.80 -19.66
N ASP A 145 -6.78 7.24 -20.72
CA ASP A 145 -8.23 7.07 -20.90
C ASP A 145 -8.86 6.22 -19.77
N LEU A 146 -8.11 5.25 -19.25
CA LEU A 146 -8.53 4.48 -18.07
C LEU A 146 -8.40 5.28 -16.78
N VAL A 147 -7.35 6.08 -16.64
CA VAL A 147 -7.01 6.80 -15.40
C VAL A 147 -7.87 8.07 -15.23
N ALA A 148 -8.19 8.75 -16.33
CA ALA A 148 -8.88 10.03 -16.33
C ALA A 148 -10.20 10.06 -15.51
N PRO A 149 -11.09 9.05 -15.57
CA PRO A 149 -12.30 9.05 -14.75
C PRO A 149 -12.06 9.15 -13.24
N PHE A 150 -10.94 8.62 -12.75
CA PHE A 150 -10.57 8.68 -11.32
C PHE A 150 -10.04 10.06 -10.94
N LEU A 151 -9.33 10.73 -11.85
CA LEU A 151 -8.82 12.09 -11.65
C LEU A 151 -9.91 13.16 -11.60
N LEU A 152 -11.14 12.83 -12.01
CA LEU A 152 -12.30 13.72 -11.89
C LEU A 152 -12.82 13.88 -10.46
N TYR A 153 -12.29 13.15 -9.49
CA TYR A 153 -12.69 13.23 -8.09
C TYR A 153 -11.73 14.14 -7.29
N PRO A 154 -12.08 15.42 -7.04
CA PRO A 154 -11.22 16.34 -6.32
C PRO A 154 -10.87 15.82 -4.92
N GLY A 155 -9.60 15.92 -4.55
CA GLY A 155 -9.12 15.51 -3.25
C GLY A 155 -8.91 14.02 -3.08
N LYS A 156 -9.09 13.22 -4.14
CA LYS A 156 -8.72 11.80 -4.19
C LYS A 156 -7.38 11.62 -4.89
N THR A 157 -6.70 10.51 -4.61
CA THR A 157 -5.39 10.19 -5.20
C THR A 157 -5.42 8.83 -5.90
N VAL A 158 -4.72 8.74 -7.01
CA VAL A 158 -4.52 7.52 -7.77
C VAL A 158 -3.06 7.09 -7.67
N PHE A 159 -2.79 5.84 -7.36
CA PHE A 159 -1.47 5.25 -7.49
C PHE A 159 -1.42 4.39 -8.74
N LEU A 160 -0.54 4.74 -9.68
CA LEU A 160 -0.31 3.90 -10.85
C LEU A 160 0.64 2.76 -10.51
N LEU A 161 0.25 1.53 -10.83
CA LEU A 161 1.14 0.38 -10.79
C LEU A 161 2.30 0.61 -11.77
N CYS A 162 3.42 1.08 -11.25
CA CYS A 162 4.55 1.52 -12.05
C CYS A 162 5.49 0.34 -12.33
N ALA A 163 5.92 -0.34 -11.28
CA ALA A 163 6.83 -1.48 -11.39
C ALA A 163 6.63 -2.44 -10.22
N THR A 164 6.84 -3.73 -10.45
CA THR A 164 6.69 -4.80 -9.44
C THR A 164 7.97 -5.60 -9.31
N ALA A 165 8.21 -6.18 -8.12
CA ALA A 165 9.44 -6.91 -7.82
C ALA A 165 9.44 -8.38 -8.30
N ASN A 166 8.32 -8.91 -8.82
CA ASN A 166 8.26 -10.29 -9.26
C ASN A 166 9.10 -10.52 -10.53
N PRO A 167 9.96 -11.57 -10.59
CA PRO A 167 10.94 -11.74 -11.66
C PRO A 167 10.36 -11.81 -13.07
N SER A 168 9.17 -12.39 -13.25
CA SER A 168 8.54 -12.50 -14.56
C SER A 168 8.08 -11.16 -15.15
N ALA A 169 7.96 -10.11 -14.34
CA ALA A 169 7.56 -8.79 -14.79
C ALA A 169 8.68 -8.07 -15.57
N ALA A 170 9.94 -8.41 -15.31
CA ALA A 170 11.10 -7.78 -15.94
C ALA A 170 11.03 -7.80 -17.48
N ILE A 171 10.53 -8.88 -18.08
CA ILE A 171 10.39 -9.01 -19.54
C ILE A 171 9.52 -7.90 -20.17
N LEU A 172 8.56 -7.36 -19.43
CA LEU A 172 7.71 -6.26 -19.88
C LEU A 172 8.21 -4.92 -19.33
N GLN A 173 8.52 -4.86 -18.05
CA GLN A 173 8.81 -3.61 -17.36
C GLN A 173 10.17 -3.04 -17.74
N GLU A 174 11.16 -3.88 -18.10
CA GLU A 174 12.46 -3.46 -18.59
C GLU A 174 12.54 -3.36 -20.14
N TYR A 175 11.42 -3.53 -20.85
CA TYR A 175 11.39 -3.36 -22.30
C TYR A 175 11.53 -1.88 -22.68
N PRO A 176 12.26 -1.49 -23.73
CA PRO A 176 13.03 -2.36 -24.64
C PRO A 176 14.42 -2.76 -24.10
N ASN A 177 14.91 -2.09 -23.06
CA ASN A 177 16.18 -2.38 -22.38
C ASN A 177 16.22 -1.65 -21.01
N GLN A 178 17.23 -1.96 -20.19
CA GLN A 178 17.40 -1.40 -18.85
C GLN A 178 17.79 0.09 -18.81
N GLU A 179 18.22 0.66 -19.96
CA GLU A 179 18.55 2.09 -20.06
C GLU A 179 17.29 2.94 -20.26
N GLN A 180 16.31 2.42 -20.99
CA GLN A 180 15.04 3.08 -21.28
C GLN A 180 13.85 2.16 -21.01
N PRO A 181 13.68 1.68 -19.78
CA PRO A 181 12.67 0.69 -19.45
C PRO A 181 11.25 1.28 -19.51
N LEU A 182 10.28 0.42 -19.75
CA LEU A 182 8.87 0.80 -19.85
C LEU A 182 8.37 1.54 -18.59
N TYR A 183 8.81 1.12 -17.40
CA TYR A 183 8.40 1.78 -16.16
C TYR A 183 8.86 3.25 -16.08
N LEU A 184 10.07 3.60 -16.59
CA LEU A 184 10.49 5.00 -16.67
C LEU A 184 9.74 5.79 -17.75
N LYS A 185 9.38 5.14 -18.86
CA LYS A 185 8.50 5.75 -19.87
C LYS A 185 7.14 6.08 -19.28
N LEU A 186 6.56 5.17 -18.49
CA LEU A 186 5.32 5.42 -17.77
C LEU A 186 5.44 6.60 -16.80
N VAL A 187 6.53 6.66 -16.02
CA VAL A 187 6.79 7.78 -15.10
C VAL A 187 6.79 9.10 -15.87
N ALA A 188 7.53 9.18 -16.99
CA ALA A 188 7.64 10.40 -17.80
C ALA A 188 6.27 10.83 -18.36
N GLU A 189 5.50 9.91 -18.95
CA GLU A 189 4.19 10.19 -19.54
C GLU A 189 3.18 10.65 -18.47
N SER A 190 3.14 9.96 -17.33
CA SER A 190 2.19 10.23 -16.25
C SER A 190 2.37 11.61 -15.59
N GLN A 191 3.52 12.24 -15.77
CA GLN A 191 3.75 13.59 -15.25
C GLN A 191 2.79 14.63 -15.83
N SER A 192 2.38 14.43 -17.08
CA SER A 192 1.42 15.33 -17.76
C SER A 192 -0.05 15.03 -17.42
N TRP A 193 -0.34 13.89 -16.74
CA TRP A 193 -1.72 13.43 -16.52
C TRP A 193 -2.40 14.12 -15.35
N ALA A 194 -1.65 14.43 -14.29
CA ALA A 194 -2.19 15.04 -13.08
C ALA A 194 -1.07 15.64 -12.21
N THR A 195 -1.48 16.42 -11.21
CA THR A 195 -0.55 17.00 -10.21
C THR A 195 0.06 15.89 -9.32
N PRO A 196 1.18 16.17 -8.63
CA PRO A 196 1.78 15.23 -7.68
C PRO A 196 0.82 14.76 -6.58
N GLU A 197 -0.10 15.61 -6.14
CA GLU A 197 -1.06 15.28 -5.08
C GLU A 197 -2.18 14.34 -5.58
N GLN A 198 -2.50 14.40 -6.87
CA GLN A 198 -3.57 13.59 -7.47
C GLN A 198 -3.09 12.24 -7.96
N LEU A 199 -1.79 12.11 -8.28
CA LEU A 199 -1.25 10.91 -8.89
C LEU A 199 0.10 10.54 -8.28
N GLY A 200 0.15 9.39 -7.61
CA GLY A 200 1.34 8.73 -7.09
C GLY A 200 1.72 7.49 -7.91
N LEU A 201 2.76 6.81 -7.48
CA LEU A 201 3.27 5.60 -8.11
C LEU A 201 3.27 4.45 -7.11
N GLU A 202 2.84 3.26 -7.53
CA GLU A 202 3.01 2.02 -6.76
C GLU A 202 4.22 1.26 -7.32
N VAL A 203 5.16 0.90 -6.42
CA VAL A 203 6.46 0.32 -6.81
C VAL A 203 6.79 -0.86 -5.90
N GLY A 204 7.29 -1.94 -6.45
CA GLY A 204 7.84 -3.08 -5.69
C GLY A 204 9.14 -2.73 -4.96
N ILE A 205 9.50 -3.56 -3.98
CA ILE A 205 10.73 -3.37 -3.19
C ILE A 205 11.96 -3.77 -4.04
N MET A 206 12.55 -2.82 -4.73
CA MET A 206 13.78 -2.95 -5.49
C MET A 206 14.53 -1.60 -5.41
N PRO A 207 15.52 -1.45 -4.51
CA PRO A 207 16.18 -0.16 -4.25
C PRO A 207 16.71 0.54 -5.49
N ASP A 208 17.40 -0.17 -6.39
CA ASP A 208 17.96 0.41 -7.63
C ASP A 208 16.88 0.95 -8.58
N MET A 209 15.79 0.21 -8.74
CA MET A 209 14.64 0.63 -9.55
C MET A 209 13.94 1.83 -8.89
N LEU A 210 13.76 1.77 -7.57
CA LEU A 210 13.13 2.83 -6.78
C LEU A 210 13.91 4.14 -6.88
N ALA A 211 15.27 4.09 -6.82
CA ALA A 211 16.13 5.26 -6.99
C ALA A 211 15.96 5.91 -8.37
N LYS A 212 15.92 5.11 -9.44
CA LYS A 212 15.65 5.61 -10.80
C LYS A 212 14.27 6.25 -10.92
N ILE A 213 13.23 5.64 -10.31
CA ILE A 213 11.87 6.17 -10.31
C ILE A 213 11.81 7.48 -9.51
N ARG A 214 12.44 7.53 -8.33
CA ARG A 214 12.50 8.75 -7.52
C ARG A 214 13.20 9.88 -8.23
N GLN A 215 14.32 9.60 -8.91
CA GLN A 215 15.03 10.59 -9.71
C GLN A 215 14.15 11.14 -10.85
N ALA A 216 13.38 10.28 -11.52
CA ALA A 216 12.48 10.66 -12.61
C ALA A 216 11.20 11.37 -12.14
N ALA A 217 10.78 11.16 -10.88
CA ALA A 217 9.55 11.69 -10.30
C ALA A 217 9.79 12.21 -8.85
N PRO A 218 10.60 13.28 -8.69
CA PRO A 218 11.04 13.75 -7.37
C PRO A 218 9.91 14.18 -6.44
N GLU A 219 8.80 14.68 -6.97
CA GLU A 219 7.66 15.21 -6.20
C GLU A 219 6.53 14.19 -6.00
N ARG A 220 6.58 13.03 -6.66
CA ARG A 220 5.49 12.05 -6.60
C ARG A 220 5.53 11.25 -5.30
N LEU A 221 4.35 11.00 -4.72
CA LEU A 221 4.21 10.03 -3.64
C LEU A 221 4.42 8.61 -4.19
N ILE A 222 5.27 7.84 -3.54
CA ILE A 222 5.54 6.45 -3.89
C ILE A 222 4.97 5.54 -2.80
N LEU A 223 4.11 4.63 -3.21
CA LEU A 223 3.55 3.55 -2.39
C LEU A 223 4.36 2.29 -2.67
N ILE A 224 5.11 1.81 -1.69
CA ILE A 224 5.84 0.54 -1.84
C ILE A 224 4.85 -0.62 -1.74
N GLN A 225 4.89 -1.54 -2.68
CA GLN A 225 4.01 -2.71 -2.69
C GLN A 225 4.39 -3.70 -1.58
N GLY A 226 3.39 -4.24 -0.86
CA GLY A 226 3.59 -5.03 0.34
C GLY A 226 4.10 -6.46 0.17
N ASP A 227 4.16 -7.00 -1.04
CA ASP A 227 4.73 -8.33 -1.29
C ASP A 227 6.26 -8.26 -1.22
N ILE A 228 6.73 -8.48 -0.01
CA ILE A 228 8.15 -8.54 0.29
C ILE A 228 8.59 -9.99 0.05
N ALA A 229 9.32 -10.23 -1.02
CA ALA A 229 10.17 -11.42 -1.11
C ALA A 229 11.05 -11.47 0.15
N GLU A 230 11.28 -12.65 0.71
CA GLU A 230 12.06 -12.83 1.96
C GLU A 230 13.43 -12.15 1.93
N GLU A 231 13.92 -11.80 0.74
CA GLU A 231 15.22 -11.17 0.47
C GLU A 231 15.28 -9.67 0.80
N ASN A 232 14.14 -8.95 0.87
CA ASN A 232 14.11 -7.51 1.15
C ASN A 232 13.24 -7.21 2.37
N ASP A 233 13.72 -7.60 3.54
CA ASP A 233 12.98 -7.49 4.79
C ASP A 233 13.21 -6.14 5.47
N ILE A 234 12.24 -5.25 5.40
CA ILE A 234 12.30 -3.93 6.07
C ILE A 234 12.45 -4.02 7.61
N THR A 235 12.33 -5.20 8.21
CA THR A 235 12.68 -5.40 9.62
C THR A 235 14.19 -5.45 9.84
N ASN A 236 14.97 -5.66 8.77
CA ASN A 236 16.42 -5.49 8.77
C ASN A 236 16.73 -3.99 8.64
N GLN A 237 17.53 -3.46 9.52
CA GLN A 237 17.87 -2.03 9.55
C GLN A 237 18.64 -1.58 8.31
N GLU A 238 19.51 -2.43 7.76
CA GLU A 238 20.29 -2.11 6.55
C GLU A 238 19.38 -2.02 5.32
N ASP A 239 18.50 -3.00 5.11
CA ASP A 239 17.54 -3.02 3.99
C ASP A 239 16.57 -1.84 4.07
N LEU A 240 16.06 -1.54 5.27
CA LEU A 240 15.21 -0.36 5.49
C LEU A 240 15.96 0.94 5.16
N THR A 241 17.22 1.06 5.58
CA THR A 241 18.03 2.26 5.32
C THR A 241 18.28 2.45 3.81
N GLN A 242 18.59 1.37 3.08
CA GLN A 242 18.74 1.41 1.62
C GLN A 242 17.43 1.81 0.92
N LEU A 243 16.31 1.27 1.38
CA LEU A 243 15.00 1.60 0.81
C LEU A 243 14.61 3.07 1.06
N LEU A 244 14.89 3.59 2.27
CA LEU A 244 14.67 5.00 2.59
C LEU A 244 15.55 5.92 1.74
N ALA A 245 16.85 5.58 1.58
CA ALA A 245 17.78 6.33 0.76
C ALA A 245 17.35 6.39 -0.72
N ALA A 246 16.83 5.27 -1.24
CA ALA A 246 16.37 5.18 -2.62
C ALA A 246 15.01 5.86 -2.87
N GLY A 247 14.12 5.85 -1.87
CA GLY A 247 12.71 6.19 -2.06
C GLY A 247 12.28 7.55 -1.53
N LEU A 248 12.95 8.12 -0.54
CA LEU A 248 12.61 9.45 -0.03
C LEU A 248 13.05 10.55 -1.01
N ASN A 249 12.29 11.63 -1.05
CA ASN A 249 12.69 12.84 -1.77
C ASN A 249 13.73 13.65 -0.98
N ILE A 250 14.19 14.77 -1.53
CA ILE A 250 15.19 15.63 -0.91
C ILE A 250 14.75 16.22 0.45
N ASN A 251 13.45 16.26 0.70
CA ASN A 251 12.88 16.74 1.97
C ASN A 251 12.70 15.61 3.01
N GLY A 252 13.07 14.36 2.66
CA GLY A 252 12.84 13.20 3.53
C GLY A 252 11.39 12.72 3.52
N GLU A 253 10.64 12.96 2.45
CA GLU A 253 9.20 12.70 2.32
C GLU A 253 8.88 11.88 1.07
N GLY A 254 7.59 11.64 0.84
CA GLY A 254 7.07 11.10 -0.43
C GLY A 254 7.16 9.57 -0.57
N LEU A 255 7.34 8.83 0.53
CA LEU A 255 7.41 7.37 0.54
C LEU A 255 6.43 6.78 1.55
N LEU A 256 5.69 5.75 1.17
CA LEU A 256 4.85 4.95 2.07
C LEU A 256 5.32 3.50 2.06
N LEU A 257 5.53 2.94 3.26
CA LEU A 257 6.08 1.61 3.46
C LEU A 257 5.07 0.66 4.13
N PRO A 258 4.96 -0.60 3.69
CA PRO A 258 4.06 -1.57 4.32
C PRO A 258 4.60 -2.04 5.67
N ILE A 259 3.72 -2.27 6.65
CA ILE A 259 4.07 -3.06 7.83
C ILE A 259 4.15 -4.53 7.40
N PRO A 260 5.28 -5.22 7.65
CA PRO A 260 5.40 -6.64 7.31
C PRO A 260 4.35 -7.50 8.02
N PRO A 261 3.58 -8.33 7.30
CA PRO A 261 2.53 -9.16 7.91
C PRO A 261 3.02 -10.06 9.05
N LYS A 262 4.27 -10.54 8.95
CA LYS A 262 4.89 -11.40 9.99
C LYS A 262 5.02 -10.74 11.35
N LEU A 263 4.97 -9.42 11.43
CA LEU A 263 4.98 -8.69 12.71
C LEU A 263 3.61 -8.66 13.38
N LEU A 264 2.53 -8.84 12.62
CA LEU A 264 1.18 -8.67 13.13
C LEU A 264 0.78 -9.82 14.07
N GLY A 265 0.08 -9.50 15.16
CA GLY A 265 -0.43 -10.49 16.11
C GLY A 265 0.63 -11.16 16.99
N THR A 266 1.91 -10.77 16.88
CA THR A 266 2.98 -11.24 17.77
C THR A 266 3.02 -10.39 19.04
N LYS A 267 3.59 -10.93 20.14
CA LYS A 267 3.77 -10.16 21.38
C LYS A 267 4.72 -8.97 21.21
N GLU A 268 5.64 -9.10 20.26
CA GLU A 268 6.69 -8.13 19.95
C GLU A 268 6.25 -7.10 18.89
N ALA A 269 5.07 -7.25 18.27
CA ALA A 269 4.59 -6.41 17.17
C ALA A 269 4.75 -4.91 17.42
N LYS A 270 4.25 -4.41 18.55
CA LYS A 270 4.36 -2.99 18.91
C LYS A 270 5.80 -2.51 19.09
N SER A 271 6.66 -3.35 19.64
CA SER A 271 8.09 -3.03 19.83
C SER A 271 8.80 -2.98 18.48
N ALA A 272 8.55 -3.94 17.61
CA ALA A 272 9.12 -4.00 16.27
C ALA A 272 8.68 -2.81 15.40
N ILE A 273 7.38 -2.48 15.38
CA ILE A 273 6.84 -1.31 14.68
C ILE A 273 7.50 -0.01 15.19
N LYS A 274 7.64 0.15 16.53
CA LYS A 274 8.33 1.32 17.11
C LYS A 274 9.79 1.39 16.68
N THR A 275 10.47 0.26 16.56
CA THR A 275 11.86 0.21 16.10
C THR A 275 11.94 0.69 14.65
N LEU A 276 11.05 0.24 13.75
CA LEU A 276 10.97 0.72 12.38
C LEU A 276 10.76 2.25 12.33
N ILE A 277 9.80 2.77 13.10
CA ILE A 277 9.51 4.21 13.17
C ILE A 277 10.75 4.99 13.65
N ASN A 278 11.42 4.53 14.71
CA ASN A 278 12.62 5.19 15.22
C ASN A 278 13.76 5.21 14.19
N THR A 279 13.92 4.14 13.41
CA THR A 279 14.90 4.08 12.32
C THR A 279 14.57 5.11 11.24
N MET A 280 13.30 5.23 10.84
CA MET A 280 12.84 6.22 9.85
C MET A 280 13.09 7.66 10.35
N ILE A 281 12.70 7.97 11.59
CA ILE A 281 12.92 9.30 12.20
C ILE A 281 14.42 9.62 12.25
N SER A 282 15.24 8.67 12.67
CA SER A 282 16.69 8.86 12.75
C SER A 282 17.30 9.11 11.37
N PHE A 283 16.81 8.41 10.34
CA PHE A 283 17.26 8.57 8.95
C PHE A 283 16.92 9.97 8.40
N VAL A 284 15.68 10.41 8.55
CA VAL A 284 15.21 11.73 8.07
C VAL A 284 15.95 12.89 8.74
N HIS A 285 16.36 12.74 10.01
CA HIS A 285 17.10 13.77 10.75
C HIS A 285 18.62 13.66 10.63
N MET A 286 19.16 12.72 9.85
CA MET A 286 20.60 12.65 9.57
C MET A 286 21.05 13.85 8.74
N PRO A 287 22.16 14.52 9.11
CA PRO A 287 22.77 15.55 8.26
C PRO A 287 23.13 14.94 6.90
N SER A 288 22.82 15.65 5.82
CA SER A 288 23.09 15.19 4.42
C SER A 288 24.56 14.79 4.14
N SER A 289 25.50 15.18 5.01
CA SER A 289 26.90 14.80 4.94
C SER A 289 27.23 13.37 5.43
N LEU A 290 26.24 12.68 6.04
CA LEU A 290 26.40 11.31 6.57
C LEU A 290 25.48 10.30 5.87
N ALA A 291 24.68 10.74 4.90
CA ALA A 291 23.91 9.83 4.06
C ALA A 291 24.87 8.93 3.24
N PRO A 292 24.68 7.61 3.19
CA PRO A 292 25.51 6.75 2.37
C PRO A 292 25.50 7.23 0.92
N LEU A 293 26.71 7.41 0.35
CA LEU A 293 26.88 7.75 -1.06
C LEU A 293 26.25 6.65 -1.92
N THR A 294 25.20 6.98 -2.66
CA THR A 294 24.59 6.13 -3.71
C THR A 294 25.51 5.91 -4.87
#